data_f1c2d0bde69b2497dffad2d5da241b10
#
_entry.id   f1c2d0bde69b2497dffad2d5da241b10
#
_cell.length_a   1.000
_cell.length_b   1.000
_cell.length_c   1.000
_cell.angle_alpha   90.00
_cell.angle_beta   90.00
_cell.angle_gamma   90.00
#
_symmetry.space_group_name_H-M   'P 1'
#
loop_
_entity.id
_entity.type
_entity.pdbx_description
1 polymer ?
#
loop_
_entity_poly.entity_id
_entity_poly.type
_entity_poly.pdbx_seq_one_letter_code
_entity_poly.pdbx_strand_id
1 'polypeptide(L)'
;MPLKLTDWDQDLPIEKDEEYQAFIRTLQFTDGFSILFVRCSPAEGEQLISQVKADIHDQNIEVIKLDKDVTNLYEVVDKLPNKNNINILFITGLESSFYKYEEAKTLVGWNSRQTHHYSWESVPPFLININQQRERFRDSFNICFIFLLPQFAIKYFIHRAPDFFDWRSGLFDFPLDSKTLEQEATRIIQEGTYEKYANLTNEETNQKILEIIDIIEHEIDNEQKAELFFELGYLQRVRKNYEEAISSYDKAVEFKPDLHEAWYNRGYSLGNLGRYEEAISSYDKAVEFKPDLHEAW
;
A
#
# COMPACT_ATOMS: atom_id res chain seq x y z
N MET A 1 -20.76 -10.17 35.62
CA MET A 1 -19.30 -10.34 35.46
C MET A 1 -19.02 -10.33 33.98
N PRO A 2 -18.28 -9.37 33.43
CA PRO A 2 -17.86 -9.46 32.04
C PRO A 2 -16.84 -10.61 31.91
N LEU A 3 -17.05 -11.48 30.93
CA LEU A 3 -16.09 -12.52 30.55
C LEU A 3 -14.77 -11.81 30.21
N LYS A 4 -13.71 -12.12 30.92
CA LYS A 4 -12.36 -11.75 30.52
C LYS A 4 -12.10 -12.51 29.21
N LEU A 5 -11.80 -11.75 28.14
CA LEU A 5 -11.16 -12.29 26.96
C LEU A 5 -9.94 -13.08 27.45
N THR A 6 -9.89 -14.36 27.12
CA THR A 6 -8.79 -15.23 27.48
C THR A 6 -7.63 -14.94 26.52
N ASP A 7 -6.38 -15.18 26.96
CA ASP A 7 -5.13 -14.93 26.20
C ASP A 7 -5.03 -15.63 24.81
N TRP A 8 -6.10 -16.26 24.37
CA TRP A 8 -6.22 -16.93 23.07
C TRP A 8 -6.52 -15.96 21.89
N ASP A 9 -6.88 -14.70 22.20
CA ASP A 9 -7.18 -13.65 21.21
C ASP A 9 -5.97 -12.76 20.92
N GLN A 10 -4.80 -13.03 21.49
CA GLN A 10 -3.54 -12.44 21.04
C GLN A 10 -3.00 -13.34 19.92
N ASP A 11 -3.23 -12.95 18.68
CA ASP A 11 -2.49 -13.46 17.53
C ASP A 11 -1.00 -13.24 17.83
N LEU A 12 -0.31 -14.30 18.25
CA LEU A 12 1.15 -14.28 18.33
C LEU A 12 1.66 -13.94 16.91
N PRO A 13 2.64 -13.05 16.78
CA PRO A 13 3.23 -12.79 15.48
C PRO A 13 3.70 -14.14 14.90
N ILE A 14 3.11 -14.53 13.77
CA ILE A 14 3.48 -15.75 13.07
C ILE A 14 4.92 -15.56 12.62
N GLU A 15 5.83 -16.45 13.04
CA GLU A 15 7.21 -16.38 12.58
C GLU A 15 7.23 -16.54 11.05
N LYS A 16 8.02 -15.73 10.35
CA LYS A 16 8.10 -15.70 8.87
C LYS A 16 8.36 -17.11 8.28
N ASP A 17 9.11 -17.93 8.99
CA ASP A 17 9.39 -19.32 8.58
C ASP A 17 8.14 -20.22 8.69
N GLU A 18 7.28 -20.00 9.68
CA GLU A 18 6.03 -20.77 9.84
C GLU A 18 5.03 -20.39 8.75
N GLU A 19 4.90 -19.10 8.44
CA GLU A 19 4.04 -18.61 7.37
C GLU A 19 4.51 -19.15 6.01
N TYR A 20 5.82 -19.13 5.76
CA TYR A 20 6.39 -19.70 4.55
C TYR A 20 6.11 -21.21 4.42
N GLN A 21 6.28 -21.96 5.50
CA GLN A 21 5.97 -23.40 5.50
C GLN A 21 4.47 -23.66 5.29
N ALA A 22 3.60 -22.82 5.83
CA ALA A 22 2.16 -22.91 5.59
C ALA A 22 1.83 -22.59 4.12
N PHE A 23 2.47 -21.57 3.55
CA PHE A 23 2.33 -21.22 2.16
C PHE A 23 2.78 -22.33 1.21
N ILE A 24 3.99 -22.89 1.40
CA ILE A 24 4.51 -24.01 0.60
C ILE A 24 3.58 -25.23 0.70
N ARG A 25 3.13 -25.58 1.89
CA ARG A 25 2.17 -26.71 2.05
C ARG A 25 0.89 -26.44 1.28
N THR A 26 0.36 -25.21 1.34
CA THR A 26 -0.84 -24.86 0.58
C THR A 26 -0.62 -25.04 -0.92
N LEU A 27 0.52 -24.60 -1.45
CA LEU A 27 0.85 -24.78 -2.87
C LEU A 27 0.97 -26.24 -3.27
N GLN A 28 1.62 -27.06 -2.45
CA GLN A 28 1.80 -28.51 -2.72
C GLN A 28 0.48 -29.29 -2.72
N PHE A 29 -0.49 -28.89 -1.90
CA PHE A 29 -1.80 -29.54 -1.81
C PHE A 29 -2.87 -28.93 -2.70
N THR A 30 -2.56 -27.79 -3.36
CA THR A 30 -3.50 -27.16 -4.28
C THR A 30 -3.52 -27.92 -5.61
N ASP A 31 -4.71 -28.40 -6.00
CA ASP A 31 -4.97 -28.99 -7.30
C ASP A 31 -6.11 -28.23 -7.96
N GLY A 32 -5.85 -27.74 -9.17
CA GLY A 32 -6.83 -27.01 -9.94
C GLY A 32 -6.89 -25.51 -9.66
N PHE A 33 -8.07 -24.94 -9.92
CA PHE A 33 -8.32 -23.52 -9.74
C PHE A 33 -8.33 -23.13 -8.27
N SER A 34 -7.48 -22.17 -7.92
CA SER A 34 -7.48 -21.54 -6.59
C SER A 34 -6.96 -20.11 -6.67
N ILE A 35 -7.26 -19.30 -5.68
CA ILE A 35 -6.84 -17.91 -5.57
C ILE A 35 -6.16 -17.73 -4.21
N LEU A 36 -4.91 -17.30 -4.24
CA LEU A 36 -4.15 -16.94 -3.05
C LEU A 36 -3.75 -15.47 -3.13
N PHE A 37 -3.89 -14.79 -2.02
CA PHE A 37 -3.35 -13.44 -1.85
C PHE A 37 -2.15 -13.50 -0.92
N VAL A 38 -1.11 -12.77 -1.27
CA VAL A 38 0.11 -12.66 -0.48
C VAL A 38 0.39 -11.18 -0.26
N ARG A 39 0.39 -10.78 0.99
CA ARG A 39 0.80 -9.44 1.39
C ARG A 39 2.32 -9.39 1.48
N CYS A 40 2.93 -8.62 0.61
CA CYS A 40 4.38 -8.40 0.60
C CYS A 40 4.73 -7.13 -0.17
N SER A 41 5.91 -6.59 0.07
CA SER A 41 6.49 -5.57 -0.79
C SER A 41 6.90 -6.17 -2.16
N PRO A 42 7.08 -5.37 -3.21
CA PRO A 42 7.56 -5.86 -4.51
C PRO A 42 8.89 -6.61 -4.42
N ALA A 43 9.83 -6.14 -3.57
CA ALA A 43 11.14 -6.76 -3.40
C ALA A 43 11.04 -8.13 -2.70
N GLU A 44 10.22 -8.24 -1.68
CA GLU A 44 9.96 -9.53 -1.00
C GLU A 44 9.22 -10.50 -1.91
N GLY A 45 8.30 -10.00 -2.73
CA GLY A 45 7.62 -10.81 -3.73
C GLY A 45 8.58 -11.48 -4.71
N GLU A 46 9.61 -10.77 -5.18
CA GLU A 46 10.66 -11.34 -6.06
C GLU A 46 11.50 -12.41 -5.32
N GLN A 47 11.84 -12.17 -4.05
CA GLN A 47 12.54 -13.15 -3.22
C GLN A 47 11.68 -14.39 -2.98
N LEU A 48 10.40 -14.20 -2.61
CA LEU A 48 9.45 -15.27 -2.38
C LEU A 48 9.27 -16.16 -3.62
N ILE A 49 9.10 -15.57 -4.80
CA ILE A 49 9.01 -16.31 -6.07
C ILE A 49 10.26 -17.15 -6.29
N SER A 50 11.44 -16.58 -6.05
CA SER A 50 12.71 -17.27 -6.25
C SER A 50 12.84 -18.45 -5.29
N GLN A 51 12.44 -18.29 -4.04
CA GLN A 51 12.46 -19.32 -3.01
C GLN A 51 11.45 -20.44 -3.32
N VAL A 52 10.22 -20.10 -3.70
CA VAL A 52 9.20 -21.09 -4.09
C VAL A 52 9.64 -21.92 -5.29
N LYS A 53 10.26 -21.29 -6.30
CA LYS A 53 10.82 -22.02 -7.47
C LYS A 53 11.96 -22.95 -7.09
N ALA A 54 12.70 -22.63 -6.01
CA ALA A 54 13.77 -23.50 -5.50
C ALA A 54 13.24 -24.69 -4.69
N ASP A 55 12.06 -24.55 -4.06
CA ASP A 55 11.52 -25.57 -3.16
C ASP A 55 10.47 -26.47 -3.85
N ILE A 56 9.80 -25.99 -4.88
CA ILE A 56 8.77 -26.75 -5.62
C ILE A 56 9.30 -27.06 -7.03
N HIS A 57 9.61 -28.35 -7.27
CA HIS A 57 10.21 -28.80 -8.54
C HIS A 57 9.27 -29.60 -9.43
N ASP A 58 8.17 -30.06 -8.89
CA ASP A 58 7.18 -30.94 -9.54
C ASP A 58 6.00 -30.20 -10.16
N GLN A 59 5.96 -28.86 -10.04
CA GLN A 59 4.92 -28.00 -10.58
C GLN A 59 5.50 -26.97 -11.55
N ASN A 60 4.73 -26.65 -12.58
CA ASN A 60 5.08 -25.60 -13.54
C ASN A 60 4.67 -24.24 -12.99
N ILE A 61 5.66 -23.45 -12.61
CA ILE A 61 5.51 -22.12 -12.00
C ILE A 61 5.84 -21.05 -13.04
N GLU A 62 4.86 -20.24 -13.35
CA GLU A 62 5.02 -19.05 -14.20
C GLU A 62 4.81 -17.76 -13.40
N VAL A 63 5.36 -16.67 -13.93
CA VAL A 63 5.25 -15.32 -13.33
C VAL A 63 4.83 -14.35 -14.41
N ILE A 64 3.79 -13.60 -14.16
CA ILE A 64 3.41 -12.45 -15.00
C ILE A 64 3.55 -11.17 -14.20
N LYS A 65 4.21 -10.18 -14.82
CA LYS A 65 4.24 -8.81 -14.33
C LYS A 65 3.24 -8.01 -15.14
N LEU A 66 2.22 -7.51 -14.48
CA LEU A 66 1.19 -6.71 -15.13
C LEU A 66 1.70 -5.29 -15.35
N ASP A 67 1.35 -4.74 -16.50
CA ASP A 67 1.56 -3.33 -16.79
C ASP A 67 0.41 -2.50 -16.19
N LYS A 68 0.66 -1.24 -15.89
CA LYS A 68 -0.29 -0.28 -15.32
C LYS A 68 -1.59 -0.10 -16.15
N ASP A 69 -1.54 -0.38 -17.44
CA ASP A 69 -2.68 -0.23 -18.34
C ASP A 69 -3.51 -1.52 -18.51
N VAL A 70 -3.16 -2.60 -17.79
CA VAL A 70 -3.92 -3.84 -17.84
C VAL A 70 -5.27 -3.67 -17.15
N THR A 71 -6.33 -3.94 -17.88
CA THR A 71 -7.71 -3.87 -17.37
C THR A 71 -8.39 -5.23 -17.31
N ASN A 72 -7.86 -6.25 -18.00
CA ASN A 72 -8.48 -7.56 -18.14
C ASN A 72 -7.47 -8.69 -17.98
N LEU A 73 -7.36 -9.23 -16.76
CA LEU A 73 -6.46 -10.34 -16.45
C LEU A 73 -6.81 -11.62 -17.20
N TYR A 74 -8.11 -11.89 -17.39
CA TYR A 74 -8.56 -13.08 -18.11
C TYR A 74 -7.93 -13.17 -19.50
N GLU A 75 -7.96 -12.06 -20.26
CA GLU A 75 -7.36 -12.02 -21.60
C GLU A 75 -5.84 -12.17 -21.58
N VAL A 76 -5.16 -11.64 -20.54
CA VAL A 76 -3.71 -11.78 -20.40
C VAL A 76 -3.37 -13.26 -20.21
N VAL A 77 -4.06 -13.95 -19.30
CA VAL A 77 -3.82 -15.37 -19.01
C VAL A 77 -4.24 -16.24 -20.20
N ASP A 78 -5.36 -15.93 -20.85
CA ASP A 78 -5.86 -16.69 -22.01
C ASP A 78 -4.88 -16.70 -23.19
N LYS A 79 -4.10 -15.63 -23.34
CA LYS A 79 -3.07 -15.48 -24.38
C LYS A 79 -1.73 -16.14 -24.05
N LEU A 80 -1.54 -16.65 -22.82
CA LEU A 80 -0.30 -17.34 -22.47
C LEU A 80 -0.14 -18.62 -23.28
N PRO A 81 1.03 -18.82 -23.94
CA PRO A 81 1.22 -19.94 -24.86
C PRO A 81 1.14 -21.31 -24.19
N ASN A 82 1.49 -21.40 -22.91
CA ASN A 82 1.54 -22.65 -22.15
C ASN A 82 0.49 -22.71 -21.02
N LYS A 83 -0.60 -21.95 -21.10
CA LYS A 83 -1.60 -21.84 -20.01
C LYS A 83 -2.11 -23.17 -19.48
N ASN A 84 -2.24 -24.18 -20.34
CA ASN A 84 -2.76 -25.50 -19.97
C ASN A 84 -1.74 -26.35 -19.17
N ASN A 85 -0.48 -25.92 -19.14
CA ASN A 85 0.59 -26.62 -18.41
C ASN A 85 1.02 -25.87 -17.15
N ILE A 86 0.46 -24.69 -16.89
CA ILE A 86 0.78 -23.88 -15.71
C ILE A 86 0.00 -24.43 -14.51
N ASN A 87 0.70 -24.80 -13.45
CA ASN A 87 0.09 -25.18 -12.17
C ASN A 87 -0.06 -23.96 -11.24
N ILE A 88 0.98 -23.14 -11.16
CA ILE A 88 1.05 -21.95 -10.31
C ILE A 88 1.39 -20.73 -11.15
N LEU A 89 0.60 -19.67 -11.00
CA LEU A 89 0.81 -18.40 -11.69
C LEU A 89 0.93 -17.25 -10.68
N PHE A 90 2.13 -16.72 -10.53
CA PHE A 90 2.37 -15.50 -9.77
C PHE A 90 2.01 -14.26 -10.60
N ILE A 91 1.29 -13.35 -9.96
CA ILE A 91 0.84 -12.09 -10.54
C ILE A 91 1.44 -10.94 -9.73
N THR A 92 2.24 -10.09 -10.37
CA THR A 92 2.93 -8.94 -9.79
C THR A 92 2.63 -7.67 -10.59
N GLY A 93 2.91 -6.50 -10.02
CA GLY A 93 2.81 -5.21 -10.72
C GLY A 93 1.40 -4.64 -10.80
N LEU A 94 0.39 -5.33 -10.26
CA LEU A 94 -1.00 -4.92 -10.31
C LEU A 94 -1.25 -3.62 -9.53
N GLU A 95 -0.53 -3.39 -8.45
CA GLU A 95 -0.59 -2.18 -7.64
C GLU A 95 -0.40 -0.91 -8.47
N SER A 96 0.42 -0.98 -9.52
CA SER A 96 0.67 0.15 -10.43
C SER A 96 -0.60 0.64 -11.13
N SER A 97 -1.56 -0.24 -11.38
CA SER A 97 -2.84 0.13 -12.01
C SER A 97 -3.75 0.90 -11.06
N PHE A 98 -3.51 0.86 -9.75
CA PHE A 98 -4.33 1.52 -8.74
C PHE A 98 -3.90 2.96 -8.46
N TYR A 99 -2.66 3.32 -8.72
CA TYR A 99 -2.14 4.66 -8.43
C TYR A 99 -2.91 5.79 -9.11
N LYS A 100 -3.39 5.57 -10.35
CA LYS A 100 -4.23 6.55 -11.07
C LYS A 100 -5.57 6.83 -10.36
N TYR A 101 -6.08 5.86 -9.61
CA TYR A 101 -7.39 5.95 -8.96
C TYR A 101 -7.31 6.61 -7.59
N GLU A 102 -6.18 6.55 -6.91
CA GLU A 102 -5.95 7.33 -5.70
C GLU A 102 -5.96 8.84 -5.99
N GLU A 103 -5.40 9.26 -7.12
CA GLU A 103 -5.43 10.66 -7.54
C GLU A 103 -6.86 11.19 -7.75
N ALA A 104 -7.71 10.40 -8.39
CA ALA A 104 -9.10 10.77 -8.62
C ALA A 104 -9.89 10.93 -7.31
N LYS A 105 -9.53 10.20 -6.27
CA LYS A 105 -10.19 10.24 -4.97
C LYS A 105 -9.80 11.47 -4.14
N THR A 106 -8.53 11.89 -4.17
CA THR A 106 -8.08 13.11 -3.51
C THR A 106 -8.73 14.35 -4.10
N LEU A 107 -9.01 14.36 -5.40
CA LEU A 107 -9.72 15.44 -6.07
C LEU A 107 -11.22 15.51 -5.70
N VAL A 108 -11.85 14.42 -5.30
CA VAL A 108 -13.28 14.35 -4.96
C VAL A 108 -13.55 14.47 -3.45
N GLY A 109 -12.50 14.64 -2.63
CA GLY A 109 -12.66 14.85 -1.18
C GLY A 109 -13.26 13.64 -0.45
N TRP A 110 -12.61 12.49 -0.54
CA TRP A 110 -13.02 11.27 0.16
C TRP A 110 -12.92 11.44 1.67
N ASN A 111 -14.00 11.89 2.29
CA ASN A 111 -14.21 11.74 3.71
C ASN A 111 -14.51 10.27 4.02
N SER A 112 -13.85 9.70 5.03
CA SER A 112 -14.04 8.32 5.51
C SER A 112 -15.49 7.93 5.84
N ARG A 113 -16.43 8.89 5.85
CA ARG A 113 -17.88 8.66 6.00
C ARG A 113 -18.63 8.39 4.70
N GLN A 114 -18.01 8.60 3.53
CA GLN A 114 -18.64 8.41 2.21
C GLN A 114 -18.27 7.08 1.53
N THR A 115 -17.57 6.20 2.22
CA THR A 115 -17.15 4.87 1.74
C THR A 115 -18.31 3.92 1.39
N HIS A 116 -19.57 4.30 1.67
CA HIS A 116 -20.74 3.47 1.40
C HIS A 116 -21.52 3.83 0.14
N HIS A 117 -21.15 4.84 -0.62
CA HIS A 117 -21.75 5.09 -1.92
C HIS A 117 -20.92 4.46 -3.03
N TYR A 118 -21.41 3.32 -3.53
CA TYR A 118 -20.94 2.60 -4.71
C TYR A 118 -21.12 3.44 -5.99
N SER A 119 -20.23 4.38 -6.26
CA SER A 119 -20.12 4.90 -7.61
C SER A 119 -19.05 4.10 -8.35
N TRP A 120 -19.42 3.46 -9.43
CA TRP A 120 -18.54 2.68 -10.30
C TRP A 120 -17.46 3.53 -10.98
N GLU A 121 -17.62 4.85 -11.00
CA GLU A 121 -16.71 5.80 -11.64
C GLU A 121 -15.31 5.87 -10.98
N SER A 122 -15.18 5.40 -9.74
CA SER A 122 -13.92 5.44 -8.98
C SER A 122 -13.29 4.06 -8.75
N VAL A 123 -13.76 3.02 -9.45
CA VAL A 123 -13.20 1.67 -9.30
C VAL A 123 -12.26 1.38 -10.46
N PRO A 124 -11.02 0.90 -10.19
CA PRO A 124 -10.12 0.47 -11.24
C PRO A 124 -10.81 -0.54 -12.19
N PRO A 125 -10.78 -0.34 -13.52
CA PRO A 125 -11.40 -1.25 -14.47
C PRO A 125 -10.95 -2.70 -14.30
N PHE A 126 -9.71 -2.91 -13.89
CA PHE A 126 -9.18 -4.23 -13.55
C PHE A 126 -10.04 -4.94 -12.49
N LEU A 127 -10.36 -4.25 -11.38
CA LEU A 127 -11.14 -4.83 -10.28
C LEU A 127 -12.58 -5.12 -10.69
N ILE A 128 -13.16 -4.25 -11.52
CA ILE A 128 -14.50 -4.49 -12.11
C ILE A 128 -14.47 -5.77 -12.95
N ASN A 129 -13.51 -5.85 -13.85
CA ASN A 129 -13.41 -6.98 -14.77
C ASN A 129 -13.16 -8.30 -14.05
N ILE A 130 -12.22 -8.32 -13.10
CA ILE A 130 -11.90 -9.57 -12.37
C ILE A 130 -13.08 -10.04 -11.52
N ASN A 131 -13.80 -9.12 -10.89
CA ASN A 131 -14.98 -9.43 -10.09
C ASN A 131 -16.12 -10.00 -10.95
N GLN A 132 -16.35 -9.43 -12.14
CA GLN A 132 -17.36 -9.90 -13.08
C GLN A 132 -17.00 -11.22 -13.76
N GLN A 133 -15.71 -11.50 -13.94
CA GLN A 133 -15.26 -12.67 -14.71
C GLN A 133 -14.83 -13.85 -13.82
N ARG A 134 -15.00 -13.79 -12.51
CA ARG A 134 -14.53 -14.80 -11.55
C ARG A 134 -14.93 -16.23 -11.91
N GLU A 135 -16.17 -16.44 -12.37
CA GLU A 135 -16.65 -17.77 -12.80
C GLU A 135 -15.92 -18.25 -14.05
N ARG A 136 -15.63 -17.36 -15.00
CA ARG A 136 -14.84 -17.71 -16.18
C ARG A 136 -13.43 -18.16 -15.83
N PHE A 137 -12.79 -17.54 -14.81
CA PHE A 137 -11.48 -17.99 -14.33
C PHE A 137 -11.55 -19.44 -13.85
N ARG A 138 -12.52 -19.75 -12.98
CA ARG A 138 -12.72 -21.13 -12.47
C ARG A 138 -12.97 -22.13 -13.59
N ASP A 139 -13.82 -21.77 -14.53
CA ASP A 139 -14.27 -22.69 -15.58
C ASP A 139 -13.24 -22.87 -16.71
N SER A 140 -12.31 -21.93 -16.88
CA SER A 140 -11.34 -21.90 -17.98
C SER A 140 -9.91 -22.26 -17.59
N PHE A 141 -9.53 -22.11 -16.32
CA PHE A 141 -8.14 -22.27 -15.90
C PHE A 141 -8.03 -23.25 -14.73
N ASN A 142 -7.15 -24.23 -14.89
CA ASN A 142 -6.78 -25.18 -13.83
C ASN A 142 -5.47 -24.70 -13.17
N ILE A 143 -5.45 -23.46 -12.66
CA ILE A 143 -4.27 -22.74 -12.21
C ILE A 143 -4.48 -22.21 -10.80
N CYS A 144 -3.47 -22.32 -9.95
CA CYS A 144 -3.37 -21.59 -8.70
C CYS A 144 -2.86 -20.18 -8.98
N PHE A 145 -3.73 -19.18 -8.85
CA PHE A 145 -3.41 -17.79 -9.02
C PHE A 145 -2.91 -17.19 -7.71
N ILE A 146 -1.71 -16.62 -7.71
CA ILE A 146 -1.10 -16.00 -6.53
C ILE A 146 -0.89 -14.51 -6.82
N PHE A 147 -1.63 -13.66 -6.10
CA PHE A 147 -1.52 -12.21 -6.18
C PHE A 147 -0.54 -11.72 -5.12
N LEU A 148 0.63 -11.24 -5.55
CA LEU A 148 1.61 -10.58 -4.68
C LEU A 148 1.30 -9.08 -4.65
N LEU A 149 0.90 -8.57 -3.49
CA LEU A 149 0.34 -7.23 -3.38
C LEU A 149 0.78 -6.55 -2.07
N PRO A 150 1.06 -5.25 -2.09
CA PRO A 150 1.17 -4.45 -0.87
C PRO A 150 -0.19 -4.32 -0.19
N GLN A 151 -0.17 -3.97 1.10
CA GLN A 151 -1.36 -3.93 1.94
C GLN A 151 -2.48 -3.05 1.36
N PHE A 152 -2.15 -1.87 0.83
CA PHE A 152 -3.16 -0.98 0.25
C PHE A 152 -3.91 -1.64 -0.93
N ALA A 153 -3.19 -2.39 -1.76
CA ALA A 153 -3.79 -3.06 -2.92
C ALA A 153 -4.75 -4.19 -2.48
N ILE A 154 -4.42 -4.92 -1.43
CA ILE A 154 -5.34 -5.91 -0.82
C ILE A 154 -6.60 -5.21 -0.29
N LYS A 155 -6.48 -4.05 0.39
CA LYS A 155 -7.63 -3.23 0.81
C LYS A 155 -8.54 -2.87 -0.37
N TYR A 156 -7.96 -2.59 -1.55
CA TYR A 156 -8.74 -2.37 -2.77
C TYR A 156 -9.55 -3.59 -3.19
N PHE A 157 -8.97 -4.78 -3.18
CA PHE A 157 -9.71 -6.02 -3.47
C PHE A 157 -10.87 -6.22 -2.50
N ILE A 158 -10.62 -6.09 -1.20
CA ILE A 158 -11.65 -6.23 -0.15
C ILE A 158 -12.83 -5.29 -0.39
N HIS A 159 -12.56 -4.03 -0.75
CA HIS A 159 -13.60 -3.01 -0.87
C HIS A 159 -14.21 -2.88 -2.27
N ARG A 160 -13.51 -3.28 -3.32
CA ARG A 160 -13.90 -3.01 -4.71
C ARG A 160 -14.09 -4.25 -5.58
N ALA A 161 -13.58 -5.40 -5.15
CA ALA A 161 -13.81 -6.69 -5.79
C ALA A 161 -14.11 -7.77 -4.73
N PRO A 162 -15.08 -7.53 -3.81
CA PRO A 162 -15.32 -8.42 -2.68
C PRO A 162 -15.66 -9.85 -3.12
N ASP A 163 -16.49 -10.01 -4.16
CA ASP A 163 -16.90 -11.34 -4.62
C ASP A 163 -15.71 -12.15 -5.15
N PHE A 164 -14.73 -11.51 -5.80
CA PHE A 164 -13.52 -12.18 -6.23
C PHE A 164 -12.60 -12.49 -5.03
N PHE A 165 -12.47 -11.53 -4.11
CA PHE A 165 -11.66 -11.70 -2.91
C PHE A 165 -12.19 -12.81 -2.00
N ASP A 166 -13.52 -12.97 -1.92
CA ASP A 166 -14.17 -14.02 -1.10
C ASP A 166 -13.94 -15.44 -1.65
N TRP A 167 -13.54 -15.57 -2.91
CA TRP A 167 -13.15 -16.83 -3.51
C TRP A 167 -11.72 -17.26 -3.19
N ARG A 168 -10.99 -16.47 -2.40
CA ARG A 168 -9.63 -16.82 -2.00
C ARG A 168 -9.59 -18.10 -1.19
N SER A 169 -8.61 -18.93 -1.51
CA SER A 169 -8.29 -20.15 -0.75
C SER A 169 -7.36 -19.85 0.43
N GLY A 170 -6.65 -18.73 0.40
CA GLY A 170 -5.75 -18.29 1.46
C GLY A 170 -5.30 -16.84 1.32
N LEU A 171 -4.90 -16.27 2.44
CA LEU A 171 -4.22 -14.99 2.55
C LEU A 171 -2.97 -15.21 3.41
N PHE A 172 -1.81 -14.90 2.88
CA PHE A 172 -0.51 -15.05 3.53
C PHE A 172 0.15 -13.68 3.73
N ASP A 173 0.90 -13.56 4.80
CA ASP A 173 1.51 -12.30 5.19
C ASP A 173 3.02 -12.44 5.32
N PHE A 174 3.75 -11.75 4.44
CA PHE A 174 5.21 -11.67 4.49
C PHE A 174 5.64 -10.21 4.69
N PRO A 175 5.54 -9.71 5.93
CA PRO A 175 5.94 -8.35 6.23
C PRO A 175 7.45 -8.18 6.05
N LEU A 176 7.85 -6.96 5.70
CA LEU A 176 9.26 -6.56 5.69
C LEU A 176 9.87 -6.87 7.05
N ASP A 177 11.08 -7.41 7.05
CA ASP A 177 11.84 -7.54 8.29
C ASP A 177 12.22 -6.15 8.84
N SER A 178 12.39 -6.05 10.16
CA SER A 178 12.62 -4.77 10.83
C SER A 178 13.83 -4.01 10.27
N LYS A 179 14.88 -4.71 9.86
CA LYS A 179 16.08 -4.10 9.31
C LYS A 179 15.82 -3.49 7.93
N THR A 180 15.10 -4.19 7.10
CA THR A 180 14.71 -3.69 5.75
C THR A 180 13.74 -2.51 5.89
N LEU A 181 12.80 -2.56 6.84
CA LEU A 181 11.90 -1.44 7.17
C LEU A 181 12.69 -0.18 7.57
N GLU A 182 13.65 -0.31 8.49
CA GLU A 182 14.52 0.79 8.91
C GLU A 182 15.33 1.38 7.75
N GLN A 183 15.84 0.51 6.86
CA GLN A 183 16.60 0.94 5.68
C GLN A 183 15.73 1.70 4.70
N GLU A 184 14.54 1.21 4.40
CA GLU A 184 13.59 1.85 3.48
C GLU A 184 13.08 3.18 4.06
N ALA A 185 12.72 3.22 5.34
CA ALA A 185 12.35 4.45 6.04
C ALA A 185 13.47 5.50 5.94
N THR A 186 14.70 5.09 6.27
CA THR A 186 15.88 5.98 6.20
C THR A 186 16.14 6.47 4.77
N ARG A 187 16.00 5.59 3.77
CA ARG A 187 16.15 5.96 2.35
C ARG A 187 15.14 7.03 1.96
N ILE A 188 13.87 6.85 2.28
CA ILE A 188 12.81 7.81 1.95
C ILE A 188 13.09 9.17 2.58
N ILE A 189 13.43 9.18 3.87
CA ILE A 189 13.73 10.40 4.62
C ILE A 189 14.93 11.15 4.02
N GLN A 190 16.01 10.43 3.69
CA GLN A 190 17.22 11.02 3.11
C GLN A 190 17.03 11.51 1.66
N GLU A 191 16.18 10.86 0.89
CA GLU A 191 15.89 11.22 -0.49
C GLU A 191 14.89 12.38 -0.61
N GLY A 192 14.12 12.66 0.45
CA GLY A 192 13.08 13.68 0.49
C GLY A 192 13.64 15.08 0.32
N THR A 193 13.38 15.71 -0.83
CA THR A 193 13.68 17.13 -1.09
C THR A 193 12.59 17.77 -1.92
N TYR A 194 12.37 19.08 -1.70
CA TYR A 194 11.38 19.83 -2.47
C TYR A 194 11.59 19.73 -4.00
N GLU A 195 12.83 19.90 -4.44
CA GLU A 195 13.16 19.87 -5.85
C GLU A 195 12.83 18.51 -6.50
N LYS A 196 13.10 17.43 -5.80
CA LYS A 196 12.75 16.08 -6.28
C LYS A 196 11.23 15.92 -6.35
N TYR A 197 10.51 16.25 -5.28
CA TYR A 197 9.06 16.07 -5.22
C TYR A 197 8.29 16.97 -6.19
N ALA A 198 8.75 18.20 -6.40
CA ALA A 198 8.14 19.12 -7.36
C ALA A 198 8.27 18.68 -8.83
N ASN A 199 9.26 17.83 -9.13
CA ASN A 199 9.49 17.30 -10.48
C ASN A 199 8.83 15.94 -10.73
N LEU A 200 8.23 15.31 -9.71
CA LEU A 200 7.52 14.04 -9.88
C LEU A 200 6.24 14.24 -10.70
N THR A 201 5.96 13.28 -11.55
CA THR A 201 4.64 13.15 -12.17
C THR A 201 3.59 12.82 -11.11
N ASN A 202 2.33 13.00 -11.44
CA ASN A 202 1.22 12.64 -10.54
C ASN A 202 1.28 11.17 -10.13
N GLU A 203 1.59 10.29 -11.07
CA GLU A 203 1.69 8.85 -10.84
C GLU A 203 2.86 8.49 -9.89
N GLU A 204 4.04 9.06 -10.13
CA GLU A 204 5.21 8.87 -9.25
C GLU A 204 4.96 9.41 -7.84
N THR A 205 4.26 10.55 -7.72
CA THR A 205 3.89 11.09 -6.41
C THR A 205 2.93 10.15 -5.67
N ASN A 206 1.90 9.61 -6.36
CA ASN A 206 0.97 8.66 -5.75
C ASN A 206 1.67 7.38 -5.33
N GLN A 207 2.56 6.86 -6.17
CA GLN A 207 3.39 5.71 -5.82
C GLN A 207 4.20 5.97 -4.55
N LYS A 208 4.86 7.14 -4.47
CA LYS A 208 5.66 7.52 -3.31
C LYS A 208 4.82 7.70 -2.05
N ILE A 209 3.63 8.30 -2.17
CA ILE A 209 2.68 8.43 -1.05
C ILE A 209 2.29 7.05 -0.51
N LEU A 210 1.96 6.11 -1.39
CA LEU A 210 1.57 4.76 -0.98
C LEU A 210 2.73 3.96 -0.39
N GLU A 211 3.94 4.13 -0.92
CA GLU A 211 5.16 3.56 -0.34
C GLU A 211 5.38 4.05 1.11
N ILE A 212 5.24 5.35 1.35
CA ILE A 212 5.37 5.93 2.69
C ILE A 212 4.26 5.41 3.63
N ILE A 213 3.02 5.37 3.17
CA ILE A 213 1.89 4.87 3.98
C ILE A 213 2.10 3.41 4.36
N ASP A 214 2.57 2.57 3.43
CA ASP A 214 2.84 1.15 3.69
C ASP A 214 3.87 0.98 4.82
N ILE A 215 4.97 1.76 4.79
CA ILE A 215 5.99 1.72 5.83
C ILE A 215 5.47 2.23 7.19
N ILE A 216 4.69 3.32 7.20
CA ILE A 216 4.12 3.88 8.44
C ILE A 216 3.17 2.89 9.14
N GLU A 217 2.49 2.04 8.40
CA GLU A 217 1.58 1.01 8.96
C GLU A 217 2.33 -0.09 9.73
N HIS A 218 3.65 -0.20 9.55
CA HIS A 218 4.48 -1.14 10.29
C HIS A 218 5.00 -0.58 11.63
N GLU A 219 5.55 -1.47 12.47
CA GLU A 219 6.19 -1.09 13.73
C GLU A 219 7.60 -0.55 13.46
N ILE A 220 7.72 0.77 13.37
CA ILE A 220 8.95 1.54 13.31
C ILE A 220 9.02 2.50 14.51
N ASP A 221 10.19 3.04 14.80
CA ASP A 221 10.33 3.99 15.91
C ASP A 221 9.58 5.31 15.67
N ASN A 222 9.29 6.03 16.77
CA ASN A 222 8.49 7.26 16.70
C ASN A 222 9.19 8.39 15.96
N GLU A 223 10.51 8.44 15.97
CA GLU A 223 11.26 9.47 15.24
C GLU A 223 11.14 9.26 13.73
N GLN A 224 11.34 8.03 13.27
CA GLN A 224 11.13 7.67 11.87
C GLN A 224 9.67 7.87 11.44
N LYS A 225 8.69 7.51 12.30
CA LYS A 225 7.27 7.79 12.02
C LYS A 225 7.02 9.27 11.82
N ALA A 226 7.56 10.12 12.70
CA ALA A 226 7.39 11.57 12.58
C ALA A 226 7.95 12.10 11.27
N GLU A 227 9.15 11.66 10.90
CA GLU A 227 9.81 12.09 9.67
C GLU A 227 9.09 11.56 8.42
N LEU A 228 8.60 10.33 8.42
CA LEU A 228 7.78 9.81 7.31
C LEU A 228 6.44 10.53 7.17
N PHE A 229 5.77 10.88 8.27
CA PHE A 229 4.57 11.72 8.22
C PHE A 229 4.88 13.13 7.70
N PHE A 230 6.04 13.68 8.05
CA PHE A 230 6.50 14.93 7.49
C PHE A 230 6.70 14.84 5.97
N GLU A 231 7.38 13.80 5.47
CA GLU A 231 7.58 13.56 4.04
C GLU A 231 6.25 13.35 3.30
N LEU A 232 5.31 12.62 3.91
CA LEU A 232 3.95 12.45 3.38
C LEU A 232 3.24 13.79 3.23
N GLY A 233 3.23 14.61 4.30
CA GLY A 233 2.64 15.95 4.26
C GLY A 233 3.30 16.84 3.22
N TYR A 234 4.59 16.68 3.02
CA TYR A 234 5.35 17.45 2.05
C TYR A 234 4.96 17.11 0.59
N LEU A 235 4.83 15.83 0.26
CA LEU A 235 4.32 15.37 -1.03
C LEU A 235 2.89 15.87 -1.30
N GLN A 236 2.02 15.78 -0.28
CA GLN A 236 0.63 16.27 -0.37
C GLN A 236 0.59 17.79 -0.57
N ARG A 237 1.44 18.56 0.11
CA ARG A 237 1.58 20.01 -0.05
C ARG A 237 2.04 20.40 -1.46
N VAL A 238 3.02 19.71 -2.02
CA VAL A 238 3.50 19.94 -3.40
C VAL A 238 2.35 19.78 -4.39
N ARG A 239 1.44 18.87 -4.15
CA ARG A 239 0.22 18.66 -4.93
C ARG A 239 -0.91 19.62 -4.60
N LYS A 240 -0.71 20.52 -3.66
CA LYS A 240 -1.72 21.47 -3.15
C LYS A 240 -2.89 20.80 -2.43
N ASN A 241 -2.73 19.57 -2.00
CA ASN A 241 -3.66 18.85 -1.14
C ASN A 241 -3.42 19.30 0.31
N TYR A 242 -3.77 20.56 0.61
CA TYR A 242 -3.39 21.20 1.87
C TYR A 242 -4.06 20.61 3.09
N GLU A 243 -5.31 20.13 2.98
CA GLU A 243 -6.03 19.51 4.12
C GLU A 243 -5.36 18.20 4.54
N GLU A 244 -5.02 17.35 3.58
CA GLU A 244 -4.30 16.10 3.83
C GLU A 244 -2.89 16.38 4.36
N ALA A 245 -2.20 17.39 3.81
CA ALA A 245 -0.89 17.80 4.28
C ALA A 245 -0.92 18.23 5.75
N ILE A 246 -1.92 19.03 6.15
CA ILE A 246 -2.11 19.43 7.55
C ILE A 246 -2.30 18.21 8.43
N SER A 247 -3.14 17.25 8.02
CA SER A 247 -3.38 16.01 8.78
C SER A 247 -2.09 15.19 8.95
N SER A 248 -1.25 15.13 7.94
CA SER A 248 0.04 14.44 8.01
C SER A 248 1.03 15.18 8.92
N TYR A 249 1.10 16.52 8.83
CA TYR A 249 1.93 17.31 9.75
C TYR A 249 1.45 17.23 11.20
N ASP A 250 0.13 17.19 11.45
CA ASP A 250 -0.43 16.97 12.78
C ASP A 250 0.09 15.68 13.39
N LYS A 251 0.13 14.59 12.61
CA LYS A 251 0.71 13.33 13.07
C LYS A 251 2.22 13.40 13.27
N ALA A 252 2.93 14.09 12.37
CA ALA A 252 4.38 14.27 12.53
C ALA A 252 4.72 14.93 13.88
N VAL A 253 4.02 16.01 14.23
CA VAL A 253 4.25 16.72 15.50
C VAL A 253 3.67 16.00 16.72
N GLU A 254 2.72 15.09 16.53
CA GLU A 254 2.26 14.19 17.60
C GLU A 254 3.37 13.22 18.03
N PHE A 255 4.13 12.65 17.08
CA PHE A 255 5.24 11.76 17.35
C PHE A 255 6.53 12.50 17.75
N LYS A 256 6.80 13.68 17.16
CA LYS A 256 7.98 14.52 17.41
C LYS A 256 7.55 15.98 17.54
N PRO A 257 7.15 16.42 18.77
CA PRO A 257 6.59 17.77 19.01
C PRO A 257 7.54 18.92 18.66
N ASP A 258 8.84 18.69 18.68
CA ASP A 258 9.89 19.67 18.37
C ASP A 258 10.32 19.69 16.90
N LEU A 259 9.63 18.98 16.02
CA LEU A 259 9.87 19.00 14.58
C LEU A 259 9.38 20.33 13.97
N HIS A 260 10.24 21.36 14.06
CA HIS A 260 9.90 22.71 13.64
C HIS A 260 9.54 22.83 12.15
N GLU A 261 10.13 22.00 11.28
CA GLU A 261 9.80 21.93 9.87
C GLU A 261 8.33 21.52 9.63
N ALA A 262 7.83 20.57 10.44
CA ALA A 262 6.44 20.14 10.33
C ALA A 262 5.49 21.28 10.77
N TRP A 263 5.80 21.99 11.86
CA TRP A 263 5.04 23.15 12.30
C TRP A 263 5.02 24.27 11.26
N TYR A 264 6.18 24.58 10.67
CA TYR A 264 6.29 25.59 9.61
C TYR A 264 5.43 25.21 8.37
N ASN A 265 5.58 23.99 7.86
CA ASN A 265 4.85 23.52 6.67
C ASN A 265 3.34 23.36 6.91
N ARG A 266 2.95 23.03 8.15
CA ARG A 266 1.56 23.07 8.60
C ARG A 266 1.00 24.49 8.50
N GLY A 267 1.71 25.48 9.03
CA GLY A 267 1.35 26.90 8.95
C GLY A 267 1.20 27.38 7.52
N TYR A 268 2.13 26.98 6.65
CA TYR A 268 2.07 27.29 5.21
C TYR A 268 0.80 26.72 4.57
N SER A 269 0.48 25.46 4.86
CA SER A 269 -0.70 24.78 4.30
C SER A 269 -2.00 25.42 4.79
N LEU A 270 -2.08 25.77 6.08
CA LEU A 270 -3.21 26.50 6.69
C LEU A 270 -3.39 27.89 6.06
N GLY A 271 -2.30 28.62 5.83
CA GLY A 271 -2.32 29.92 5.16
C GLY A 271 -2.89 29.85 3.74
N ASN A 272 -2.54 28.79 2.98
CA ASN A 272 -3.10 28.57 1.64
C ASN A 272 -4.60 28.24 1.64
N LEU A 273 -5.12 27.72 2.74
CA LEU A 273 -6.56 27.49 2.95
C LEU A 273 -7.30 28.69 3.55
N GLY A 274 -6.59 29.81 3.83
CA GLY A 274 -7.17 30.99 4.45
C GLY A 274 -7.41 30.86 5.97
N ARG A 275 -6.88 29.82 6.62
CA ARG A 275 -6.97 29.57 8.08
C ARG A 275 -5.85 30.30 8.82
N TYR A 276 -5.83 31.63 8.70
CA TYR A 276 -4.69 32.47 9.11
C TYR A 276 -4.36 32.42 10.60
N GLU A 277 -5.36 32.38 11.50
CA GLU A 277 -5.12 32.32 12.95
C GLU A 277 -4.42 31.01 13.37
N GLU A 278 -4.82 29.90 12.75
CA GLU A 278 -4.19 28.61 12.98
C GLU A 278 -2.79 28.55 12.34
N ALA A 279 -2.60 29.22 11.19
CA ALA A 279 -1.30 29.34 10.54
C ALA A 279 -0.31 30.08 11.44
N ILE A 280 -0.72 31.24 12.01
CA ILE A 280 0.10 32.01 12.96
C ILE A 280 0.49 31.14 14.16
N SER A 281 -0.47 30.45 14.77
CA SER A 281 -0.17 29.54 15.89
C SER A 281 0.83 28.46 15.54
N SER A 282 0.80 27.95 14.30
CA SER A 282 1.77 26.96 13.83
C SER A 282 3.15 27.56 13.61
N TYR A 283 3.24 28.77 13.07
CA TYR A 283 4.51 29.47 12.91
C TYR A 283 5.12 29.84 14.27
N ASP A 284 4.31 30.27 15.23
CA ASP A 284 4.77 30.53 16.60
C ASP A 284 5.43 29.27 17.22
N LYS A 285 4.84 28.09 16.99
CA LYS A 285 5.44 26.84 17.41
C LYS A 285 6.74 26.52 16.68
N ALA A 286 6.80 26.75 15.38
CA ALA A 286 8.03 26.55 14.62
C ALA A 286 9.17 27.42 15.15
N VAL A 287 8.91 28.70 15.46
CA VAL A 287 9.88 29.66 16.03
C VAL A 287 10.23 29.32 17.47
N GLU A 288 9.29 28.80 18.27
CA GLU A 288 9.56 28.32 19.64
C GLU A 288 10.68 27.27 19.64
N PHE A 289 10.61 26.31 18.69
CA PHE A 289 11.61 25.23 18.60
C PHE A 289 12.87 25.62 17.82
N LYS A 290 12.77 26.58 16.88
CA LYS A 290 13.89 27.12 16.11
C LYS A 290 13.80 28.65 15.99
N PRO A 291 14.35 29.40 16.94
CA PRO A 291 14.23 30.88 16.98
C PRO A 291 14.81 31.63 15.78
N ASP A 292 15.75 31.02 15.06
CA ASP A 292 16.41 31.62 13.87
C ASP A 292 15.70 31.26 12.56
N LEU A 293 14.49 30.73 12.63
CA LEU A 293 13.70 30.39 11.44
C LEU A 293 13.15 31.66 10.78
N HIS A 294 13.92 32.25 9.87
CA HIS A 294 13.58 33.51 9.21
C HIS A 294 12.33 33.43 8.30
N GLU A 295 12.03 32.24 7.81
CA GLU A 295 10.89 32.01 6.91
C GLU A 295 9.53 32.03 7.63
N ALA A 296 9.52 31.95 8.96
CA ALA A 296 8.29 31.96 9.76
C ALA A 296 7.85 33.36 10.24
N TRP A 297 8.64 34.39 9.94
CA TRP A 297 8.33 35.79 10.25
C TRP A 297 7.57 36.54 9.12
#